data_04127ef12b7598071af871d66a74fe12
#
_entry.id   04127ef12b7598071af871d66a74fe12
#
_cell.length_a   1.000
_cell.length_b   1.000
_cell.length_c   1.000
_cell.angle_alpha   90.00
_cell.angle_beta   90.00
_cell.angle_gamma   90.00
#
_symmetry.space_group_name_H-M   'P 1'
#
loop_
_entity.id
_entity.type
_entity.pdbx_description
1 polymer ?
#
loop_
_entity_poly.entity_id
_entity_poly.type
_entity_poly.pdbx_seq_one_letter_code
_entity_poly.pdbx_strand_id
1 'polypeptide(L)'
;MRRRDFLLLPAMAMAWNQVSANVENPRIGFVHAGLRKENHTLLVAFRDGLSALGWIEGKNLSVIDRWAEEHAEALAAIIKELVGSGATILVTAGTPATLAATRANATIPIILVGVDDPVSLGLVDALMQPGGNVTGLSLSSSEVIAERLELLRQLVPGLHRLAVIVRDDPGLDQKLQEIRSNAQRKGIETLMLETPTAKAVELAFARLRGDRAQAIYVASGPLGPVKRARIIALATDSRLPVIYSFRIFAIEGGLISFAADYGDLFRRAAGYVDKILKGSHPADLPVEPPRKFGLTINLNTARSLGLTIPAAILARADEVIDQTTESDPCFDVAADPKMQPSV
;
A
#
# COMPACT_ATOMS: atom_id res chain seq x y z
N MET A 1 9.36 42.96 30.13
CA MET A 1 8.70 42.42 28.93
C MET A 1 9.34 43.09 27.71
N ARG A 2 10.21 42.38 27.00
CA ARG A 2 10.98 42.90 25.86
C ARG A 2 10.33 42.49 24.55
N ARG A 3 9.86 43.49 23.79
CA ARG A 3 9.35 43.38 22.40
C ARG A 3 10.51 43.12 21.43
N ARG A 4 10.94 41.86 21.21
CA ARG A 4 12.00 41.60 20.21
C ARG A 4 11.95 40.26 19.47
N ASP A 5 10.90 39.45 19.62
CA ASP A 5 10.88 38.09 19.02
C ASP A 5 9.81 37.87 17.92
N PHE A 6 9.36 38.92 17.23
CA PHE A 6 8.28 38.80 16.25
C PHE A 6 8.68 39.07 14.79
N LEU A 7 9.99 39.03 14.45
CA LEU A 7 10.45 39.38 13.10
C LEU A 7 11.20 38.29 12.32
N LEU A 8 11.17 37.02 12.74
CA LEU A 8 11.87 35.93 12.04
C LEU A 8 10.99 34.96 11.24
N LEU A 9 9.67 35.09 11.28
CA LEU A 9 8.73 34.19 10.57
C LEU A 9 8.50 34.50 9.07
N PRO A 10 8.70 35.69 8.52
CA PRO A 10 8.46 35.90 7.07
C PRO A 10 9.64 35.51 6.17
N ALA A 11 10.85 35.31 6.69
CA ALA A 11 12.02 35.06 5.84
C ALA A 11 12.08 33.63 5.28
N MET A 12 11.52 32.62 5.98
CA MET A 12 11.49 31.23 5.49
C MET A 12 10.44 31.02 4.40
N ALA A 13 9.32 31.72 4.43
CA ALA A 13 8.29 31.66 3.40
C ALA A 13 8.74 32.28 2.06
N MET A 14 9.61 33.30 2.09
CA MET A 14 10.14 33.91 0.86
C MET A 14 11.22 33.08 0.17
N ALA A 15 11.99 32.26 0.89
CA ALA A 15 13.02 31.43 0.29
C ALA A 15 12.44 30.28 -0.55
N TRP A 16 11.23 29.80 -0.21
CA TRP A 16 10.57 28.70 -0.93
C TRP A 16 10.03 29.14 -2.29
N ASN A 17 9.51 30.35 -2.42
CA ASN A 17 8.97 30.88 -3.67
C ASN A 17 10.00 31.03 -4.81
N GLN A 18 11.29 31.04 -4.51
CA GLN A 18 12.34 31.15 -5.53
C GLN A 18 12.85 29.81 -6.04
N VAL A 19 12.66 28.70 -5.30
CA VAL A 19 13.14 27.38 -5.71
C VAL A 19 12.17 26.69 -6.70
N SER A 20 10.87 27.01 -6.62
CA SER A 20 9.84 26.28 -7.42
C SER A 20 9.60 26.85 -8.82
N ALA A 21 9.98 28.11 -9.10
CA ALA A 21 9.55 28.80 -10.33
C ALA A 21 10.46 28.62 -11.55
N ASN A 22 11.65 27.97 -11.44
CA ASN A 22 12.63 27.96 -12.53
C ASN A 22 13.52 26.70 -12.60
N VAL A 23 13.01 25.52 -12.25
CA VAL A 23 13.78 24.28 -12.50
C VAL A 23 13.46 23.80 -13.91
N GLU A 24 14.30 24.19 -14.88
CA GLU A 24 14.31 23.53 -16.18
C GLU A 24 14.58 22.04 -15.93
N ASN A 25 13.60 21.19 -16.29
CA ASN A 25 13.69 19.72 -16.18
C ASN A 25 13.75 19.18 -14.73
N PRO A 26 12.66 19.34 -13.91
CA PRO A 26 12.63 18.87 -12.53
C PRO A 26 12.89 17.36 -12.45
N ARG A 27 13.60 16.93 -11.39
CA ARG A 27 13.91 15.54 -11.12
C ARG A 27 13.07 15.01 -9.98
N ILE A 28 12.30 13.96 -10.26
CA ILE A 28 11.45 13.30 -9.26
C ILE A 28 12.13 12.01 -8.80
N GLY A 29 12.45 11.93 -7.51
CA GLY A 29 12.94 10.70 -6.91
C GLY A 29 11.78 9.80 -6.52
N PHE A 30 11.66 8.61 -7.12
CA PHE A 30 10.67 7.60 -6.75
C PHE A 30 11.34 6.52 -5.90
N VAL A 31 10.81 6.26 -4.70
CA VAL A 31 11.41 5.30 -3.74
C VAL A 31 10.38 4.27 -3.28
N HIS A 32 10.73 3.00 -3.41
CA HIS A 32 9.91 1.88 -2.96
C HIS A 32 10.72 0.90 -2.10
N ALA A 33 10.15 0.44 -0.99
CA ALA A 33 10.83 -0.51 -0.08
C ALA A 33 10.84 -1.97 -0.61
N GLY A 34 9.86 -2.35 -1.42
CA GLY A 34 9.69 -3.73 -1.92
C GLY A 34 10.43 -4.01 -3.22
N LEU A 35 10.17 -5.21 -3.75
CA LEU A 35 10.78 -5.72 -4.99
C LEU A 35 10.28 -4.97 -6.22
N ARG A 36 11.19 -4.54 -7.07
CA ARG A 36 10.87 -3.86 -8.34
C ARG A 36 9.98 -4.73 -9.23
N LYS A 37 10.32 -6.00 -9.39
CA LYS A 37 9.58 -6.93 -10.26
C LYS A 37 8.09 -7.07 -9.91
N GLU A 38 7.73 -6.89 -8.64
CA GLU A 38 6.35 -7.01 -8.18
C GLU A 38 5.58 -5.67 -8.23
N ASN A 39 6.30 -4.56 -8.11
CA ASN A 39 5.72 -3.24 -7.92
C ASN A 39 5.95 -2.27 -9.08
N HIS A 40 6.60 -2.72 -10.16
CA HIS A 40 6.91 -1.88 -11.32
C HIS A 40 5.65 -1.25 -11.95
N THR A 41 4.52 -1.93 -11.93
CA THR A 41 3.24 -1.41 -12.43
C THR A 41 2.78 -0.14 -11.71
N LEU A 42 3.17 0.05 -10.45
CA LEU A 42 2.89 1.26 -9.67
C LEU A 42 3.67 2.46 -10.21
N LEU A 43 4.94 2.25 -10.56
CA LEU A 43 5.75 3.28 -11.23
C LEU A 43 5.20 3.61 -12.61
N VAL A 44 4.73 2.62 -13.37
CA VAL A 44 4.06 2.86 -14.66
C VAL A 44 2.81 3.72 -14.45
N ALA A 45 1.94 3.36 -13.49
CA ALA A 45 0.74 4.14 -13.18
C ALA A 45 1.06 5.60 -12.77
N PHE A 46 2.16 5.81 -12.03
CA PHE A 46 2.64 7.15 -11.69
C PHE A 46 3.10 7.93 -12.93
N ARG A 47 3.90 7.31 -13.80
CA ARG A 47 4.36 7.89 -15.08
C ARG A 47 3.20 8.24 -16.01
N ASP A 48 2.20 7.35 -16.10
CA ASP A 48 0.98 7.61 -16.88
C ASP A 48 0.23 8.84 -16.34
N GLY A 49 0.14 8.97 -15.02
CA GLY A 49 -0.44 10.14 -14.35
C GLY A 49 0.31 11.43 -14.66
N LEU A 50 1.64 11.40 -14.67
CA LEU A 50 2.48 12.54 -15.04
C LEU A 50 2.27 12.91 -16.52
N SER A 51 2.29 11.91 -17.41
CA SER A 51 2.09 12.10 -18.84
C SER A 51 0.73 12.72 -19.16
N ALA A 52 -0.34 12.27 -18.49
CA ALA A 52 -1.68 12.84 -18.65
C ALA A 52 -1.77 14.32 -18.23
N LEU A 53 -0.85 14.78 -17.38
CA LEU A 53 -0.73 16.19 -16.94
C LEU A 53 0.26 17.01 -17.78
N GLY A 54 0.83 16.42 -18.84
CA GLY A 54 1.79 17.08 -19.73
C GLY A 54 3.25 16.99 -19.31
N TRP A 55 3.55 16.22 -18.25
CA TRP A 55 4.92 15.95 -17.80
C TRP A 55 5.49 14.73 -18.51
N ILE A 56 6.34 14.96 -19.50
CA ILE A 56 6.91 13.93 -20.38
C ILE A 56 8.35 13.64 -19.95
N GLU A 57 8.61 12.42 -19.50
CA GLU A 57 9.94 11.98 -19.08
C GLU A 57 10.96 12.11 -20.24
N GLY A 58 12.13 12.67 -19.94
CA GLY A 58 13.19 12.94 -20.92
C GLY A 58 12.96 14.22 -21.75
N LYS A 59 11.81 14.92 -21.61
CA LYS A 59 11.51 16.16 -22.32
C LYS A 59 11.44 17.36 -21.38
N ASN A 60 10.61 17.31 -20.38
CA ASN A 60 10.39 18.42 -19.42
C ASN A 60 10.37 17.97 -17.96
N LEU A 61 10.71 16.69 -17.70
CA LEU A 61 10.80 16.08 -16.38
C LEU A 61 11.66 14.82 -16.46
N SER A 62 12.31 14.44 -15.35
CA SER A 62 12.94 13.11 -15.22
C SER A 62 12.48 12.41 -13.95
N VAL A 63 12.30 11.09 -14.01
CA VAL A 63 11.99 10.22 -12.87
C VAL A 63 13.16 9.31 -12.60
N ILE A 64 13.72 9.39 -11.40
CA ILE A 64 14.81 8.53 -10.94
C ILE A 64 14.20 7.54 -9.95
N ASP A 65 14.01 6.28 -10.35
CA ASP A 65 13.44 5.26 -9.49
C ASP A 65 14.52 4.47 -8.76
N ARG A 66 14.27 4.19 -7.47
CA ARG A 66 15.11 3.35 -6.62
C ARG A 66 14.25 2.41 -5.80
N TRP A 67 14.74 1.19 -5.67
CA TRP A 67 14.06 0.08 -5.01
C TRP A 67 14.96 -0.50 -3.94
N ALA A 68 14.45 -0.63 -2.72
CA ALA A 68 15.24 -1.19 -1.62
C ALA A 68 15.25 -2.73 -1.61
N GLU A 69 14.52 -3.38 -2.52
CA GLU A 69 14.48 -4.84 -2.70
C GLU A 69 14.28 -5.59 -1.37
N GLU A 70 13.35 -5.10 -0.53
CA GLU A 70 13.03 -5.56 0.84
C GLU A 70 14.13 -5.30 1.89
N HIS A 71 15.20 -4.61 1.54
CA HIS A 71 16.26 -4.17 2.44
C HIS A 71 15.96 -2.78 3.01
N ALA A 72 15.10 -2.71 4.03
CA ALA A 72 14.66 -1.43 4.60
C ALA A 72 15.84 -0.57 5.12
N GLU A 73 16.94 -1.20 5.52
CA GLU A 73 18.18 -0.54 5.93
C GLU A 73 18.87 0.26 4.81
N ALA A 74 18.62 -0.10 3.54
CA ALA A 74 19.18 0.61 2.39
C ALA A 74 18.45 1.93 2.10
N LEU A 75 17.24 2.13 2.61
CA LEU A 75 16.39 3.29 2.29
C LEU A 75 17.06 4.63 2.60
N ALA A 76 17.77 4.74 3.73
CA ALA A 76 18.44 5.99 4.10
C ALA A 76 19.55 6.38 3.09
N ALA A 77 20.31 5.41 2.61
CA ALA A 77 21.34 5.62 1.59
C ALA A 77 20.72 5.99 0.24
N ILE A 78 19.64 5.30 -0.15
CA ILE A 78 18.88 5.58 -1.37
C ILE A 78 18.32 7.01 -1.36
N ILE A 79 17.72 7.45 -0.26
CA ILE A 79 17.20 8.83 -0.14
C ILE A 79 18.34 9.85 -0.29
N LYS A 80 19.46 9.62 0.39
CA LYS A 80 20.63 10.50 0.29
C LYS A 80 21.18 10.58 -1.13
N GLU A 81 21.24 9.45 -1.85
CA GLU A 81 21.65 9.40 -3.25
C GLU A 81 20.71 10.23 -4.13
N LEU A 82 19.38 10.04 -3.99
CA LEU A 82 18.40 10.76 -4.79
C LEU A 82 18.46 12.27 -4.55
N VAL A 83 18.54 12.71 -3.30
CA VAL A 83 18.71 14.13 -2.97
C VAL A 83 20.03 14.66 -3.53
N GLY A 84 21.13 13.93 -3.37
CA GLY A 84 22.44 14.28 -3.92
C GLY A 84 22.49 14.33 -5.46
N SER A 85 21.65 13.57 -6.14
CA SER A 85 21.49 13.62 -7.60
C SER A 85 20.61 14.76 -8.09
N GLY A 86 20.12 15.63 -7.19
CA GLY A 86 19.32 16.81 -7.50
C GLY A 86 17.83 16.52 -7.64
N ALA A 87 17.31 15.50 -6.96
CA ALA A 87 15.85 15.32 -6.86
C ALA A 87 15.22 16.55 -6.18
N THR A 88 14.17 17.09 -6.80
CA THR A 88 13.44 18.26 -6.32
C THR A 88 12.17 17.89 -5.55
N ILE A 89 11.65 16.69 -5.77
CA ILE A 89 10.50 16.09 -5.07
C ILE A 89 10.82 14.60 -4.86
N LEU A 90 10.47 14.06 -3.69
CA LEU A 90 10.48 12.62 -3.43
C LEU A 90 9.05 12.08 -3.45
N VAL A 91 8.82 11.00 -4.17
CA VAL A 91 7.60 10.18 -4.11
C VAL A 91 7.95 8.87 -3.42
N THR A 92 7.40 8.65 -2.23
CA THR A 92 7.74 7.53 -1.36
C THR A 92 6.59 6.53 -1.27
N ALA A 93 6.86 5.27 -1.58
CA ALA A 93 5.88 4.20 -1.56
C ALA A 93 5.91 3.44 -0.23
N GLY A 94 4.83 3.61 0.55
CA GLY A 94 4.63 2.96 1.84
C GLY A 94 5.36 3.59 3.01
N THR A 95 5.01 3.13 4.22
CA THR A 95 5.50 3.68 5.48
C THR A 95 7.02 3.65 5.63
N PRO A 96 7.75 2.54 5.32
CA PRO A 96 9.19 2.50 5.52
C PRO A 96 9.96 3.54 4.69
N ALA A 97 9.58 3.69 3.40
CA ALA A 97 10.23 4.65 2.51
C ALA A 97 9.95 6.10 2.95
N THR A 98 8.71 6.39 3.38
CA THR A 98 8.33 7.72 3.86
C THR A 98 9.06 8.09 5.14
N LEU A 99 9.11 7.19 6.13
CA LEU A 99 9.86 7.40 7.38
C LEU A 99 11.37 7.62 7.12
N ALA A 100 11.95 6.87 6.18
CA ALA A 100 13.34 7.08 5.80
C ALA A 100 13.57 8.45 5.16
N ALA A 101 12.65 8.89 4.29
CA ALA A 101 12.73 10.18 3.61
C ALA A 101 12.60 11.35 4.58
N THR A 102 11.65 11.31 5.51
CA THR A 102 11.46 12.37 6.51
C THR A 102 12.65 12.49 7.47
N ARG A 103 13.25 11.36 7.85
CA ARG A 103 14.45 11.36 8.73
C ARG A 103 15.71 11.83 8.02
N ALA A 104 15.86 11.54 6.74
CA ALA A 104 17.05 11.86 5.95
C ALA A 104 16.99 13.24 5.30
N ASN A 105 15.79 13.81 5.10
CA ASN A 105 15.62 15.05 4.36
C ASN A 105 14.46 15.89 4.93
N ALA A 106 14.82 17.07 5.43
CA ALA A 106 13.86 18.03 5.98
C ALA A 106 13.50 19.17 5.00
N THR A 107 14.00 19.18 3.75
CA THR A 107 13.98 20.39 2.91
C THR A 107 13.19 20.26 1.63
N ILE A 108 13.26 19.14 0.89
CA ILE A 108 12.49 19.00 -0.35
C ILE A 108 11.11 18.38 -0.09
N PRO A 109 10.10 18.65 -0.93
CA PRO A 109 8.79 18.05 -0.83
C PRO A 109 8.83 16.52 -0.86
N ILE A 110 8.02 15.90 0.01
CA ILE A 110 7.83 14.46 0.07
C ILE A 110 6.36 14.17 -0.19
N ILE A 111 6.07 13.41 -1.23
CA ILE A 111 4.73 12.91 -1.53
C ILE A 111 4.67 11.46 -1.05
N LEU A 112 4.02 11.25 0.08
CA LEU A 112 3.75 9.91 0.60
C LEU A 112 2.64 9.22 -0.22
N VAL A 113 2.81 7.93 -0.52
CA VAL A 113 1.79 7.12 -1.18
C VAL A 113 1.64 5.80 -0.45
N GLY A 114 0.44 5.52 0.03
CA GLY A 114 0.16 4.24 0.66
C GLY A 114 0.68 4.09 2.09
N VAL A 115 0.65 5.17 2.88
CA VAL A 115 0.92 5.17 4.33
C VAL A 115 -0.38 4.99 5.09
N ASP A 116 -0.43 4.06 6.05
CA ASP A 116 -1.67 3.76 6.79
C ASP A 116 -2.16 4.96 7.59
N ASP A 117 -1.36 5.49 8.52
CA ASP A 117 -1.73 6.63 9.37
C ASP A 117 -0.57 7.63 9.50
N PRO A 118 -0.51 8.60 8.61
CA PRO A 118 0.59 9.56 8.62
C PRO A 118 0.55 10.53 9.80
N VAL A 119 -0.60 10.74 10.44
CA VAL A 119 -0.72 11.63 11.63
C VAL A 119 -0.13 10.95 12.86
N SER A 120 -0.54 9.71 13.17
CA SER A 120 0.01 8.96 14.31
C SER A 120 1.50 8.69 14.19
N LEU A 121 2.00 8.61 12.94
CA LEU A 121 3.42 8.46 12.67
C LEU A 121 4.22 9.77 12.80
N GLY A 122 3.55 10.90 13.05
CA GLY A 122 4.18 12.21 13.12
C GLY A 122 4.76 12.69 11.80
N LEU A 123 4.23 12.19 10.68
CA LEU A 123 4.66 12.57 9.33
C LEU A 123 3.99 13.87 8.87
N VAL A 124 2.79 14.12 9.37
CA VAL A 124 2.00 15.34 9.13
C VAL A 124 1.24 15.71 10.40
N ASP A 125 0.94 16.99 10.58
CA ASP A 125 0.22 17.49 11.76
C ASP A 125 -1.26 17.08 11.73
N ALA A 126 -1.88 17.19 10.54
CA ALA A 126 -3.25 16.77 10.27
C ALA A 126 -3.42 16.43 8.78
N LEU A 127 -4.41 15.59 8.44
CA LEU A 127 -4.64 15.20 7.04
C LEU A 127 -5.04 16.39 6.16
N MET A 128 -5.85 17.31 6.68
CA MET A 128 -6.32 18.48 5.91
C MET A 128 -5.31 19.62 5.84
N GLN A 129 -4.39 19.70 6.80
CA GLN A 129 -3.32 20.69 6.89
C GLN A 129 -2.04 19.99 7.36
N PRO A 130 -1.25 19.44 6.43
CA PRO A 130 -0.05 18.65 6.77
C PRO A 130 1.02 19.43 7.54
N GLY A 131 1.12 20.76 7.33
CA GLY A 131 1.96 21.66 8.14
C GLY A 131 3.43 21.70 7.79
N GLY A 132 3.95 20.73 7.04
CA GLY A 132 5.37 20.62 6.72
C GLY A 132 5.66 20.45 5.22
N ASN A 133 6.73 19.73 4.91
CA ASN A 133 7.11 19.39 3.54
C ASN A 133 6.56 18.03 3.05
N VAL A 134 5.73 17.37 3.86
CA VAL A 134 5.12 16.07 3.56
C VAL A 134 3.65 16.24 3.24
N THR A 135 3.20 15.65 2.14
CA THR A 135 1.78 15.55 1.73
C THR A 135 1.57 14.26 0.93
N GLY A 136 0.37 13.99 0.43
CA GLY A 136 0.14 12.86 -0.50
C GLY A 136 -1.11 12.06 -0.25
N LEU A 137 -1.00 10.73 -0.24
CA LEU A 137 -2.10 9.77 -0.31
C LEU A 137 -1.95 8.69 0.76
N SER A 138 -2.81 8.73 1.77
CA SER A 138 -2.83 7.72 2.85
C SER A 138 -3.59 6.45 2.44
N LEU A 139 -3.51 5.40 3.26
CA LEU A 139 -4.40 4.23 3.21
C LEU A 139 -5.47 4.27 4.32
N SER A 140 -5.38 5.24 5.21
CA SER A 140 -6.28 5.33 6.36
C SER A 140 -7.72 5.53 5.89
N SER A 141 -8.57 4.56 6.19
CA SER A 141 -10.00 4.63 5.99
C SER A 141 -10.69 3.63 6.93
N SER A 142 -11.38 4.16 7.93
CA SER A 142 -12.21 3.34 8.82
C SER A 142 -13.34 2.62 8.07
N GLU A 143 -13.78 3.18 6.95
CA GLU A 143 -14.81 2.60 6.07
C GLU A 143 -14.34 1.27 5.46
N VAL A 144 -13.07 1.17 5.10
CA VAL A 144 -12.47 -0.06 4.53
C VAL A 144 -12.46 -1.19 5.56
N ILE A 145 -12.15 -0.87 6.82
CA ILE A 145 -12.19 -1.87 7.90
C ILE A 145 -13.62 -2.34 8.13
N ALA A 146 -14.58 -1.40 8.17
CA ALA A 146 -16.00 -1.72 8.33
C ALA A 146 -16.52 -2.63 7.20
N GLU A 147 -16.10 -2.37 5.96
CA GLU A 147 -16.48 -3.15 4.78
C GLU A 147 -15.87 -4.56 4.80
N ARG A 148 -14.59 -4.70 5.17
CA ARG A 148 -13.95 -6.02 5.32
C ARG A 148 -14.66 -6.88 6.36
N LEU A 149 -15.05 -6.28 7.48
CA LEU A 149 -15.81 -7.00 8.52
C LEU A 149 -17.22 -7.37 8.03
N GLU A 150 -17.85 -6.55 7.20
CA GLU A 150 -19.16 -6.85 6.62
C GLU A 150 -19.07 -8.00 5.62
N LEU A 151 -18.06 -8.00 4.75
CA LEU A 151 -17.79 -9.11 3.84
C LEU A 151 -17.58 -10.42 4.59
N LEU A 152 -16.83 -10.41 5.70
CA LEU A 152 -16.66 -11.60 6.53
C LEU A 152 -17.96 -12.06 7.19
N ARG A 153 -18.84 -11.15 7.64
CA ARG A 153 -20.16 -11.52 8.19
C ARG A 153 -21.08 -12.17 7.16
N GLN A 154 -21.00 -11.69 5.92
CA GLN A 154 -21.76 -12.28 4.81
C GLN A 154 -21.22 -13.67 4.42
N LEU A 155 -19.89 -13.88 4.53
CA LEU A 155 -19.25 -15.17 4.29
C LEU A 155 -19.47 -16.18 5.43
N VAL A 156 -19.58 -15.69 6.66
CA VAL A 156 -19.70 -16.50 7.88
C VAL A 156 -20.92 -16.04 8.66
N PRO A 157 -22.10 -16.58 8.36
CA PRO A 157 -23.30 -16.28 9.15
C PRO A 157 -23.09 -16.60 10.63
N GLY A 158 -23.43 -15.64 11.49
CA GLY A 158 -23.22 -15.78 12.93
C GLY A 158 -21.76 -15.55 13.39
N LEU A 159 -20.95 -14.89 12.59
CA LEU A 159 -19.59 -14.49 12.99
C LEU A 159 -19.62 -13.65 14.27
N HIS A 160 -19.03 -14.19 15.34
CA HIS A 160 -18.90 -13.51 16.63
C HIS A 160 -17.47 -13.57 17.19
N ARG A 161 -16.55 -14.32 16.57
CA ARG A 161 -15.15 -14.44 17.01
C ARG A 161 -14.18 -14.42 15.82
N LEU A 162 -13.41 -13.33 15.71
CA LEU A 162 -12.51 -13.05 14.61
C LEU A 162 -11.06 -13.02 15.07
N ALA A 163 -10.19 -13.80 14.45
CA ALA A 163 -8.75 -13.64 14.60
C ALA A 163 -8.25 -12.52 13.67
N VAL A 164 -7.44 -11.62 14.21
CA VAL A 164 -6.83 -10.53 13.46
C VAL A 164 -5.31 -10.71 13.50
N ILE A 165 -4.71 -10.98 12.34
CA ILE A 165 -3.27 -11.15 12.20
C ILE A 165 -2.69 -9.82 11.75
N VAL A 166 -1.78 -9.29 12.55
CA VAL A 166 -1.09 -8.03 12.32
C VAL A 166 0.41 -8.21 12.47
N ARG A 167 1.16 -7.38 11.77
CA ARG A 167 2.60 -7.27 11.96
C ARG A 167 2.87 -6.09 12.90
N ASP A 168 3.97 -6.17 13.63
CA ASP A 168 4.52 -5.04 14.39
C ASP A 168 5.06 -3.99 13.41
N ASP A 169 4.17 -3.08 13.04
CA ASP A 169 4.46 -1.96 12.13
C ASP A 169 4.24 -0.64 12.87
N PRO A 170 4.95 0.43 12.52
CA PRO A 170 4.65 1.76 13.05
C PRO A 170 3.18 2.15 12.83
N GLY A 171 2.50 2.65 13.87
CA GLY A 171 1.06 2.95 13.84
C GLY A 171 0.14 1.76 14.13
N LEU A 172 0.69 0.61 14.55
CA LEU A 172 -0.07 -0.60 14.84
C LEU A 172 -1.18 -0.38 15.89
N ASP A 173 -0.88 0.30 16.98
CA ASP A 173 -1.83 0.47 18.11
C ASP A 173 -3.14 1.14 17.66
N GLN A 174 -3.07 2.19 16.87
CA GLN A 174 -4.25 2.87 16.35
C GLN A 174 -5.03 1.97 15.41
N LYS A 175 -4.35 1.27 14.50
CA LYS A 175 -4.99 0.30 13.59
C LYS A 175 -5.72 -0.81 14.36
N LEU A 176 -5.11 -1.32 15.44
CA LEU A 176 -5.74 -2.31 16.32
C LEU A 176 -6.98 -1.75 16.99
N GLN A 177 -6.94 -0.51 17.49
CA GLN A 177 -8.11 0.15 18.10
C GLN A 177 -9.24 0.35 17.09
N GLU A 178 -8.93 0.77 15.87
CA GLU A 178 -9.92 0.92 14.80
C GLU A 178 -10.59 -0.41 14.45
N ILE A 179 -9.81 -1.48 14.30
CA ILE A 179 -10.34 -2.82 14.01
C ILE A 179 -11.23 -3.29 15.18
N ARG A 180 -10.77 -3.15 16.43
CA ARG A 180 -11.56 -3.52 17.61
C ARG A 180 -12.87 -2.78 17.68
N SER A 181 -12.84 -1.46 17.52
CA SER A 181 -14.03 -0.60 17.60
C SER A 181 -15.05 -0.94 16.51
N ASN A 182 -14.58 -1.19 15.28
CA ASN A 182 -15.44 -1.60 14.16
C ASN A 182 -16.04 -2.99 14.40
N ALA A 183 -15.26 -3.95 14.90
CA ALA A 183 -15.71 -5.30 15.20
C ALA A 183 -16.73 -5.30 16.36
N GLN A 184 -16.45 -4.55 17.42
CA GLN A 184 -17.34 -4.44 18.60
C GLN A 184 -18.71 -3.87 18.23
N ARG A 185 -18.77 -2.84 17.36
CA ARG A 185 -20.05 -2.30 16.84
C ARG A 185 -20.88 -3.35 16.09
N LYS A 186 -20.24 -4.38 15.56
CA LYS A 186 -20.90 -5.50 14.87
C LYS A 186 -21.10 -6.74 15.75
N GLY A 187 -20.80 -6.66 17.05
CA GLY A 187 -20.91 -7.77 17.99
C GLY A 187 -19.84 -8.86 17.80
N ILE A 188 -18.70 -8.51 17.21
CA ILE A 188 -17.60 -9.45 16.94
C ILE A 188 -16.50 -9.26 17.98
N GLU A 189 -16.19 -10.33 18.73
CA GLU A 189 -15.01 -10.41 19.59
C GLU A 189 -13.75 -10.58 18.71
N THR A 190 -12.69 -9.84 19.01
CA THR A 190 -11.44 -9.90 18.24
C THR A 190 -10.30 -10.52 19.06
N LEU A 191 -9.63 -11.51 18.49
CA LEU A 191 -8.39 -12.06 18.97
C LEU A 191 -7.23 -11.44 18.18
N MET A 192 -6.50 -10.52 18.80
CA MET A 192 -5.36 -9.86 18.16
C MET A 192 -4.12 -10.73 18.27
N LEU A 193 -3.51 -11.05 17.13
CA LEU A 193 -2.34 -11.90 16.99
C LEU A 193 -1.23 -11.12 16.30
N GLU A 194 -0.31 -10.59 17.11
CA GLU A 194 0.87 -9.89 16.62
C GLU A 194 1.91 -10.88 16.10
N THR A 195 2.42 -10.62 14.90
CA THR A 195 3.31 -11.54 14.19
C THR A 195 4.59 -10.84 13.72
N PRO A 196 5.46 -10.40 14.65
CA PRO A 196 6.70 -9.70 14.30
C PRO A 196 7.72 -10.60 13.57
N THR A 197 7.65 -11.91 13.77
CA THR A 197 8.57 -12.88 13.18
C THR A 197 7.84 -14.02 12.48
N ALA A 198 8.54 -14.77 11.62
CA ALA A 198 7.98 -15.98 10.99
C ALA A 198 7.49 -17.00 12.04
N LYS A 199 8.25 -17.20 13.12
CA LYS A 199 7.85 -18.08 14.23
C LYS A 199 6.57 -17.60 14.92
N ALA A 200 6.39 -16.30 15.08
CA ALA A 200 5.18 -15.72 15.65
C ALA A 200 3.95 -15.98 14.76
N VAL A 201 4.12 -15.94 13.43
CA VAL A 201 3.07 -16.35 12.48
C VAL A 201 2.64 -17.80 12.72
N GLU A 202 3.58 -18.73 12.79
CA GLU A 202 3.30 -20.16 13.07
C GLU A 202 2.52 -20.33 14.37
N LEU A 203 2.99 -19.69 15.45
CA LEU A 203 2.34 -19.75 16.76
C LEU A 203 0.94 -19.14 16.75
N ALA A 204 0.73 -18.03 16.01
CA ALA A 204 -0.58 -17.40 15.86
C ALA A 204 -1.57 -18.38 15.22
N PHE A 205 -1.21 -19.01 14.10
CA PHE A 205 -2.08 -19.99 13.44
C PHE A 205 -2.32 -21.26 14.29
N ALA A 206 -1.31 -21.73 15.03
CA ALA A 206 -1.48 -22.86 15.93
C ALA A 206 -2.51 -22.61 17.04
N ARG A 207 -2.66 -21.37 17.50
CA ARG A 207 -3.63 -20.96 18.53
C ARG A 207 -5.08 -20.92 18.03
N LEU A 208 -5.32 -20.68 16.74
CA LEU A 208 -6.66 -20.42 16.19
C LEU A 208 -7.68 -21.53 16.54
N ARG A 209 -7.23 -22.79 16.56
CA ARG A 209 -8.10 -23.93 16.89
C ARG A 209 -8.54 -23.89 18.37
N GLY A 210 -7.61 -23.61 19.29
CA GLY A 210 -7.89 -23.49 20.72
C GLY A 210 -8.75 -22.28 21.03
N ASP A 211 -8.53 -21.20 20.34
CA ASP A 211 -9.19 -19.92 20.53
C ASP A 211 -10.58 -19.83 19.85
N ARG A 212 -11.02 -20.89 19.15
CA ARG A 212 -12.33 -21.01 18.48
C ARG A 212 -12.62 -19.85 17.51
N ALA A 213 -11.59 -19.36 16.80
CA ALA A 213 -11.77 -18.37 15.75
C ALA A 213 -12.65 -18.93 14.61
N GLN A 214 -13.58 -18.13 14.09
CA GLN A 214 -14.49 -18.51 13.00
C GLN A 214 -14.03 -17.98 11.66
N ALA A 215 -13.24 -16.92 11.66
CA ALA A 215 -12.65 -16.30 10.48
C ALA A 215 -11.34 -15.60 10.84
N ILE A 216 -10.59 -15.23 9.82
CA ILE A 216 -9.31 -14.52 9.97
C ILE A 216 -9.35 -13.23 9.15
N TYR A 217 -8.85 -12.15 9.74
CA TYR A 217 -8.52 -10.91 9.05
C TYR A 217 -7.00 -10.69 9.07
N VAL A 218 -6.35 -10.78 7.91
CA VAL A 218 -4.93 -10.45 7.76
C VAL A 218 -4.81 -8.96 7.47
N ALA A 219 -4.52 -8.19 8.51
CA ALA A 219 -4.47 -6.73 8.48
C ALA A 219 -3.04 -6.17 8.30
N SER A 220 -2.08 -7.03 7.99
CA SER A 220 -0.70 -6.66 7.73
C SER A 220 -0.53 -5.94 6.39
N GLY A 221 0.53 -5.10 6.30
CA GLY A 221 0.96 -4.48 5.05
C GLY A 221 1.41 -5.48 3.98
N PRO A 222 1.80 -4.98 2.79
CA PRO A 222 2.37 -5.85 1.76
C PRO A 222 3.64 -6.51 2.31
N LEU A 223 3.62 -7.83 2.36
CA LEU A 223 4.75 -8.65 2.79
C LEU A 223 5.50 -9.15 1.57
N GLY A 224 6.78 -9.46 1.72
CA GLY A 224 7.52 -10.13 0.69
C GLY A 224 6.94 -11.51 0.35
N PRO A 225 7.24 -12.04 -0.88
CA PRO A 225 6.57 -13.22 -1.43
C PRO A 225 6.65 -14.45 -0.53
N VAL A 226 7.80 -14.69 0.11
CA VAL A 226 8.00 -15.84 0.99
C VAL A 226 7.07 -15.78 2.21
N LYS A 227 6.92 -14.61 2.83
CA LYS A 227 6.05 -14.43 4.00
C LYS A 227 4.57 -14.51 3.60
N ARG A 228 4.19 -13.94 2.44
CA ARG A 228 2.83 -14.05 1.90
C ARG A 228 2.43 -15.50 1.65
N ALA A 229 3.26 -16.24 0.89
CA ALA A 229 3.02 -17.65 0.59
C ALA A 229 2.84 -18.47 1.89
N ARG A 230 3.65 -18.21 2.91
CA ARG A 230 3.54 -18.89 4.20
C ARG A 230 2.23 -18.59 4.92
N ILE A 231 1.80 -17.33 4.97
CA ILE A 231 0.52 -16.93 5.57
C ILE A 231 -0.64 -17.58 4.82
N ILE A 232 -0.62 -17.58 3.48
CA ILE A 232 -1.66 -18.21 2.65
C ILE A 232 -1.74 -19.72 2.93
N ALA A 233 -0.60 -20.40 2.97
CA ALA A 233 -0.56 -21.84 3.28
C ALA A 233 -1.16 -22.13 4.65
N LEU A 234 -0.73 -21.44 5.70
CA LEU A 234 -1.26 -21.61 7.06
C LEU A 234 -2.76 -21.26 7.16
N ALA A 235 -3.20 -20.24 6.42
CA ALA A 235 -4.60 -19.87 6.33
C ALA A 235 -5.43 -21.00 5.70
N THR A 236 -4.95 -21.59 4.62
CA THR A 236 -5.59 -22.73 3.95
C THR A 236 -5.65 -23.95 4.87
N ASP A 237 -4.55 -24.27 5.57
CA ASP A 237 -4.48 -25.37 6.53
C ASP A 237 -5.43 -25.19 7.72
N SER A 238 -5.71 -23.94 8.11
CA SER A 238 -6.65 -23.62 9.19
C SER A 238 -8.11 -23.91 8.82
N ARG A 239 -8.43 -24.01 7.52
CA ARG A 239 -9.78 -24.14 6.95
C ARG A 239 -10.76 -23.06 7.40
N LEU A 240 -10.25 -21.89 7.74
CA LEU A 240 -11.06 -20.72 8.11
C LEU A 240 -11.18 -19.75 6.92
N PRO A 241 -12.32 -19.10 6.75
CA PRO A 241 -12.46 -17.98 5.82
C PRO A 241 -11.49 -16.86 6.18
N VAL A 242 -10.77 -16.32 5.20
CA VAL A 242 -9.77 -15.26 5.41
C VAL A 242 -10.01 -14.09 4.48
N ILE A 243 -10.04 -12.88 5.06
CA ILE A 243 -9.97 -11.62 4.29
C ILE A 243 -8.61 -10.97 4.44
N TYR A 244 -8.09 -10.45 3.34
CA TYR A 244 -6.80 -9.80 3.27
C TYR A 244 -6.91 -8.30 2.95
N SER A 245 -5.99 -7.51 3.48
CA SER A 245 -5.89 -6.07 3.22
C SER A 245 -5.31 -5.72 1.85
N PHE A 246 -4.67 -6.67 1.15
CA PHE A 246 -3.99 -6.43 -0.12
C PHE A 246 -4.40 -7.46 -1.17
N ARG A 247 -4.66 -6.98 -2.40
CA ARG A 247 -5.09 -7.76 -3.56
C ARG A 247 -4.15 -8.93 -3.88
N ILE A 248 -2.85 -8.72 -3.74
CA ILE A 248 -1.83 -9.72 -4.05
C ILE A 248 -2.02 -11.04 -3.31
N PHE A 249 -2.53 -11.01 -2.08
CA PHE A 249 -2.82 -12.24 -1.33
C PHE A 249 -3.89 -13.10 -2.01
N ALA A 250 -4.97 -12.48 -2.54
CA ALA A 250 -6.01 -13.23 -3.24
C ALA A 250 -5.50 -13.80 -4.57
N ILE A 251 -4.64 -13.05 -5.28
CA ILE A 251 -3.99 -13.53 -6.51
C ILE A 251 -3.11 -14.75 -6.25
N GLU A 252 -2.34 -14.75 -5.17
CA GLU A 252 -1.43 -15.83 -4.80
C GLU A 252 -2.10 -17.00 -4.08
N GLY A 253 -3.44 -17.04 -4.03
CA GLY A 253 -4.20 -18.17 -3.47
C GLY A 253 -4.94 -17.89 -2.17
N GLY A 254 -4.96 -16.66 -1.66
CA GLY A 254 -5.83 -16.26 -0.55
C GLY A 254 -7.30 -16.21 -0.97
N LEU A 255 -8.24 -16.34 -0.01
CA LEU A 255 -9.67 -16.46 -0.32
C LEU A 255 -10.26 -15.16 -0.90
N ILE A 256 -10.13 -14.06 -0.19
CA ILE A 256 -10.77 -12.79 -0.55
C ILE A 256 -9.93 -11.61 -0.09
N SER A 257 -9.86 -10.57 -0.90
CA SER A 257 -9.27 -9.28 -0.49
C SER A 257 -10.20 -8.13 -0.82
N PHE A 258 -10.24 -7.14 0.07
CA PHE A 258 -10.83 -5.84 -0.21
C PHE A 258 -9.78 -4.78 0.07
N ALA A 259 -9.26 -4.17 -0.97
CA ALA A 259 -8.05 -3.37 -0.94
C ALA A 259 -8.19 -2.06 -1.70
N ALA A 260 -7.41 -1.03 -1.31
CA ALA A 260 -7.27 0.18 -2.11
C ALA A 260 -6.66 -0.13 -3.49
N ASP A 261 -7.12 0.57 -4.52
CA ASP A 261 -6.50 0.55 -5.85
C ASP A 261 -5.19 1.36 -5.80
N TYR A 262 -4.07 0.65 -5.67
CA TYR A 262 -2.74 1.27 -5.64
C TYR A 262 -2.39 1.96 -6.98
N GLY A 263 -2.87 1.45 -8.10
CA GLY A 263 -2.69 2.10 -9.41
C GLY A 263 -3.35 3.48 -9.43
N ASP A 264 -4.56 3.61 -8.86
CA ASP A 264 -5.22 4.92 -8.71
C ASP A 264 -4.44 5.85 -7.79
N LEU A 265 -3.95 5.35 -6.65
CA LEU A 265 -3.13 6.16 -5.74
C LEU A 265 -1.89 6.71 -6.44
N PHE A 266 -1.15 5.88 -7.17
CA PHE A 266 0.06 6.33 -7.86
C PHE A 266 -0.23 7.27 -9.03
N ARG A 267 -1.33 7.07 -9.79
CA ARG A 267 -1.77 8.07 -10.79
C ARG A 267 -2.11 9.42 -10.14
N ARG A 268 -2.79 9.41 -9.00
CA ARG A 268 -3.14 10.64 -8.26
C ARG A 268 -1.93 11.31 -7.64
N ALA A 269 -0.89 10.57 -7.25
CA ALA A 269 0.36 11.14 -6.76
C ALA A 269 1.02 12.06 -7.78
N ALA A 270 0.87 11.78 -9.08
CA ALA A 270 1.31 12.68 -10.14
C ALA A 270 0.64 14.06 -10.07
N GLY A 271 -0.62 14.14 -9.63
CA GLY A 271 -1.32 15.41 -9.42
C GLY A 271 -0.72 16.25 -8.29
N TYR A 272 -0.14 15.63 -7.27
CA TYR A 272 0.60 16.34 -6.23
C TYR A 272 1.93 16.89 -6.76
N VAL A 273 2.64 16.09 -7.57
CA VAL A 273 3.85 16.57 -8.28
C VAL A 273 3.52 17.79 -9.12
N ASP A 274 2.47 17.72 -9.94
CA ASP A 274 2.02 18.82 -10.80
C ASP A 274 1.72 20.12 -10.01
N LYS A 275 0.95 20.00 -8.93
CA LYS A 275 0.61 21.15 -8.07
C LYS A 275 1.86 21.77 -7.43
N ILE A 276 2.80 20.94 -6.93
CA ILE A 276 4.02 21.42 -6.29
C ILE A 276 4.94 22.08 -7.34
N LEU A 277 5.10 21.50 -8.51
CA LEU A 277 5.89 22.09 -9.60
C LEU A 277 5.28 23.41 -10.12
N LYS A 278 3.97 23.59 -9.99
CA LYS A 278 3.24 24.83 -10.29
C LYS A 278 3.24 25.84 -9.13
N GLY A 279 3.98 25.55 -8.04
CA GLY A 279 4.19 26.48 -6.93
C GLY A 279 3.29 26.28 -5.70
N SER A 280 2.46 25.22 -5.65
CA SER A 280 1.71 24.90 -4.43
C SER A 280 2.66 24.42 -3.33
N HIS A 281 2.42 24.87 -2.11
CA HIS A 281 3.21 24.41 -0.96
C HIS A 281 2.70 23.04 -0.45
N PRO A 282 3.55 22.05 -0.15
CA PRO A 282 3.12 20.78 0.41
C PRO A 282 2.24 20.93 1.66
N ALA A 283 2.55 21.88 2.53
CA ALA A 283 1.79 22.17 3.76
C ALA A 283 0.31 22.52 3.51
N ASP A 284 -0.02 23.04 2.33
CA ASP A 284 -1.37 23.48 1.95
C ASP A 284 -2.13 22.40 1.17
N LEU A 285 -1.46 21.30 0.81
CA LEU A 285 -2.05 20.21 0.07
C LEU A 285 -2.50 19.09 1.04
N PRO A 286 -3.81 18.82 1.17
CA PRO A 286 -4.29 17.81 2.10
C PRO A 286 -3.77 16.41 1.75
N VAL A 287 -3.53 15.58 2.77
CA VAL A 287 -3.31 14.14 2.59
C VAL A 287 -4.67 13.48 2.37
N GLU A 288 -4.88 12.93 1.19
CA GLU A 288 -6.15 12.34 0.80
C GLU A 288 -6.19 10.81 1.02
N PRO A 289 -7.36 10.26 1.43
CA PRO A 289 -7.56 8.82 1.49
C PRO A 289 -7.72 8.20 0.08
N PRO A 290 -7.71 6.85 -0.03
CA PRO A 290 -8.08 6.17 -1.26
C PRO A 290 -9.52 6.51 -1.67
N ARG A 291 -9.75 6.61 -2.99
CA ARG A 291 -11.08 6.83 -3.57
C ARG A 291 -11.63 5.57 -4.26
N LYS A 292 -10.74 4.65 -4.63
CA LYS A 292 -11.09 3.40 -5.30
C LYS A 292 -10.61 2.22 -4.50
N PHE A 293 -11.46 1.22 -4.43
CA PHE A 293 -11.21 -0.06 -3.77
C PHE A 293 -11.60 -1.18 -4.73
N GLY A 294 -10.93 -2.32 -4.60
CA GLY A 294 -11.24 -3.51 -5.38
C GLY A 294 -11.50 -4.72 -4.49
N LEU A 295 -12.55 -5.46 -4.81
CA LEU A 295 -12.92 -6.74 -4.23
C LEU A 295 -12.42 -7.86 -5.15
N THR A 296 -11.41 -8.62 -4.71
CA THR A 296 -10.89 -9.78 -5.44
C THR A 296 -11.26 -11.06 -4.69
N ILE A 297 -11.82 -12.04 -5.39
CA ILE A 297 -12.28 -13.31 -4.84
C ILE A 297 -11.59 -14.46 -5.57
N ASN A 298 -11.02 -15.42 -4.81
CA ASN A 298 -10.45 -16.63 -5.38
C ASN A 298 -11.41 -17.82 -5.16
N LEU A 299 -12.10 -18.20 -6.23
CA LEU A 299 -13.06 -19.31 -6.20
C LEU A 299 -12.37 -20.68 -6.06
N ASN A 300 -11.13 -20.81 -6.50
CA ASN A 300 -10.36 -22.05 -6.31
C ASN A 300 -10.17 -22.31 -4.81
N THR A 301 -9.78 -21.26 -4.07
CA THR A 301 -9.62 -21.32 -2.62
C THR A 301 -10.96 -21.51 -1.91
N ALA A 302 -12.02 -20.84 -2.37
CA ALA A 302 -13.34 -21.05 -1.81
C ALA A 302 -13.78 -22.52 -1.91
N ARG A 303 -13.61 -23.14 -3.08
CA ARG A 303 -13.91 -24.58 -3.29
C ARG A 303 -13.06 -25.49 -2.39
N SER A 304 -11.77 -25.23 -2.26
CA SER A 304 -10.86 -26.02 -1.40
C SER A 304 -11.25 -25.96 0.08
N LEU A 305 -11.85 -24.84 0.51
CA LEU A 305 -12.35 -24.64 1.87
C LEU A 305 -13.79 -25.18 2.06
N GLY A 306 -14.45 -25.64 1.00
CA GLY A 306 -15.86 -26.06 1.03
C GLY A 306 -16.83 -24.87 1.24
N LEU A 307 -16.42 -23.65 0.86
CA LEU A 307 -17.21 -22.44 1.03
C LEU A 307 -17.96 -22.09 -0.25
N THR A 308 -19.24 -21.75 -0.09
CA THR A 308 -20.02 -21.12 -1.14
C THR A 308 -20.01 -19.61 -0.97
N ILE A 309 -19.46 -18.89 -1.94
CA ILE A 309 -19.48 -17.43 -1.92
C ILE A 309 -20.89 -16.95 -2.26
N PRO A 310 -21.55 -16.13 -1.40
CA PRO A 310 -22.88 -15.60 -1.68
C PRO A 310 -22.92 -14.79 -2.99
N ALA A 311 -24.01 -14.97 -3.77
CA ALA A 311 -24.18 -14.27 -5.04
C ALA A 311 -24.06 -12.74 -4.91
N ALA A 312 -24.51 -12.17 -3.78
CA ALA A 312 -24.41 -10.76 -3.49
C ALA A 312 -22.96 -10.27 -3.36
N ILE A 313 -22.04 -11.12 -2.88
CA ILE A 313 -20.60 -10.80 -2.81
C ILE A 313 -19.98 -10.94 -4.22
N LEU A 314 -20.32 -12.02 -4.96
CA LEU A 314 -19.81 -12.23 -6.31
C LEU A 314 -20.21 -11.08 -7.27
N ALA A 315 -21.42 -10.59 -7.15
CA ALA A 315 -21.93 -9.48 -7.97
C ALA A 315 -21.18 -8.15 -7.72
N ARG A 316 -20.48 -8.04 -6.60
CA ARG A 316 -19.67 -6.86 -6.20
C ARG A 316 -18.19 -7.03 -6.50
N ALA A 317 -17.77 -8.22 -6.90
CA ALA A 317 -16.36 -8.49 -7.16
C ALA A 317 -15.89 -7.74 -8.41
N ASP A 318 -14.79 -7.02 -8.26
CA ASP A 318 -14.07 -6.39 -9.39
C ASP A 318 -13.23 -7.44 -10.13
N GLU A 319 -12.85 -8.52 -9.44
CA GLU A 319 -12.04 -9.60 -9.99
C GLU A 319 -12.41 -10.93 -9.34
N VAL A 320 -12.63 -11.94 -10.17
CA VAL A 320 -12.88 -13.31 -9.74
C VAL A 320 -11.82 -14.23 -10.36
N ILE A 321 -11.04 -14.89 -9.50
CA ILE A 321 -10.02 -15.86 -9.91
C ILE A 321 -10.65 -17.24 -9.93
N ASP A 322 -10.81 -17.81 -11.12
CA ASP A 322 -11.37 -19.13 -11.35
C ASP A 322 -10.58 -19.86 -12.44
N GLN A 323 -9.81 -20.88 -12.06
CA GLN A 323 -9.03 -21.69 -13.01
C GLN A 323 -9.83 -22.77 -13.70
N THR A 324 -11.15 -22.89 -13.45
CA THR A 324 -12.00 -23.86 -14.14
C THR A 324 -12.47 -23.38 -15.51
N THR A 325 -12.23 -22.15 -15.89
CA THR A 325 -12.40 -21.68 -17.27
C THR A 325 -11.12 -21.98 -18.07
N GLU A 326 -11.13 -23.15 -18.72
CA GLU A 326 -10.39 -23.59 -19.90
C GLU A 326 -8.97 -22.99 -20.11
N SER A 327 -7.96 -23.89 -20.03
CA SER A 327 -6.82 -23.77 -20.94
C SER A 327 -7.33 -23.50 -22.37
N ASP A 328 -7.27 -22.23 -22.79
CA ASP A 328 -7.40 -21.87 -24.20
C ASP A 328 -6.26 -22.58 -24.95
N PRO A 329 -6.52 -23.53 -25.88
CA PRO A 329 -5.47 -24.33 -26.52
C PRO A 329 -4.73 -23.56 -27.62
N CYS A 330 -4.56 -22.25 -27.48
CA CYS A 330 -3.98 -21.37 -28.50
C CYS A 330 -2.54 -20.93 -28.22
N PHE A 331 -1.75 -21.66 -27.43
CA PHE A 331 -0.29 -21.48 -27.42
C PHE A 331 0.45 -22.82 -27.54
N ASP A 332 0.01 -23.66 -28.48
CA ASP A 332 0.87 -24.69 -29.02
C ASP A 332 1.69 -24.04 -30.15
N VAL A 333 2.82 -23.42 -29.78
CA VAL A 333 3.85 -23.03 -30.77
C VAL A 333 4.42 -24.33 -31.29
N ALA A 334 3.91 -24.70 -32.45
CA ALA A 334 4.44 -25.77 -33.27
C ALA A 334 5.97 -25.74 -33.29
N ALA A 335 6.58 -26.74 -32.65
CA ALA A 335 7.99 -27.03 -32.84
C ALA A 335 8.22 -27.35 -34.33
N ASP A 336 8.88 -26.44 -35.02
CA ASP A 336 9.35 -26.63 -36.36
C ASP A 336 10.47 -27.71 -36.36
N PRO A 337 10.27 -28.90 -36.97
CA PRO A 337 11.23 -29.98 -36.90
C PRO A 337 12.35 -29.89 -37.94
N LYS A 338 12.83 -28.69 -38.27
CA LYS A 338 13.94 -28.50 -39.26
C LYS A 338 15.03 -27.59 -38.72
N MET A 339 15.84 -28.09 -37.80
CA MET A 339 17.25 -27.70 -37.68
C MET A 339 18.06 -28.89 -37.14
N GLN A 340 18.49 -29.76 -38.05
CA GLN A 340 19.64 -30.61 -37.80
C GLN A 340 20.92 -29.83 -38.13
N PRO A 341 21.96 -29.86 -37.29
CA PRO A 341 23.27 -29.32 -37.65
C PRO A 341 23.98 -30.32 -38.56
N SER A 342 24.36 -29.85 -39.72
CA SER A 342 25.31 -30.57 -40.58
C SER A 342 26.74 -30.29 -40.12
N VAL A 343 27.43 -31.41 -39.75
CA VAL A 343 28.87 -31.69 -39.74
C VAL A 343 29.84 -30.54 -39.46
#